data_8e23ea02f1d4501a3bf1a3422dfb128e
#
_entry.id   8e23ea02f1d4501a3bf1a3422dfb128e
#
_cell.length_a   1.000
_cell.length_b   1.000
_cell.length_c   1.000
_cell.angle_alpha   90.00
_cell.angle_beta   90.00
_cell.angle_gamma   90.00
#
_symmetry.space_group_name_H-M   'P 1'
#
loop_
_entity.id
_entity.type
_entity.pdbx_description
1 polymer ?
#
loop_
_entity_poly.entity_id
_entity_poly.type
_entity_poly.pdbx_seq_one_letter_code
_entity_poly.pdbx_strand_id
1 'polypeptide(L)'
;MHIGLFYNAYCTESLSKIVSIGTAVPAYCHQQMDILQFMQQVYAATEADKRKMRFLYHQSGIEQRYSVIPDYSKEIQDWKFYPQSESLEPFPTLELRMTMYSKHAPLLSVDAIRDCLNHAHHPKNITHLITVSCTGMSAPGLDLQVMELMDLKKSIFRTSVNFMGCYAAVHALKIADAICKAEKKAQVLIVCTELCTLHFQRENTIDNITASLLFGDGSAAVLMTADDNELPGLHLDNFYSEVIPKGKRDMAWELSSSGFIMTLSGYIPELIEQDFSGILQRALAKENSDFDDVTDWCIHPGGKRILEAIHKSLQFANGQLSYSYEVLKEFGNLSSASILFVLKKMLYTKKEMRKLVGAAFGPGLTVETFTAHC
;
A
#
# COMPACT_ATOMS: atom_id res chain seq x y z
N MET A 1 48.38 -13.68 -31.12
CA MET A 1 47.04 -14.28 -31.12
C MET A 1 46.09 -13.24 -30.48
N HIS A 2 45.40 -12.47 -31.34
CA HIS A 2 44.57 -11.36 -30.93
C HIS A 2 43.25 -11.90 -30.40
N ILE A 3 42.94 -11.66 -29.12
CA ILE A 3 41.60 -11.75 -28.59
C ILE A 3 40.98 -10.38 -28.81
N GLY A 4 40.22 -10.26 -29.90
CA GLY A 4 39.55 -9.03 -30.32
C GLY A 4 38.43 -8.68 -29.36
N LEU A 5 38.40 -7.41 -29.00
CA LEU A 5 37.30 -6.66 -28.40
C LEU A 5 36.02 -6.81 -29.20
N PHE A 6 35.03 -7.47 -28.62
CA PHE A 6 33.63 -7.29 -28.95
C PHE A 6 32.87 -6.88 -27.70
N TYR A 7 32.99 -5.63 -27.32
CA TYR A 7 32.06 -5.00 -26.39
C TYR A 7 31.75 -3.59 -26.90
N ASN A 8 30.80 -3.51 -27.83
CA ASN A 8 29.99 -2.32 -28.07
C ASN A 8 28.68 -2.76 -28.72
N ALA A 9 27.89 -3.56 -28.00
CA ALA A 9 26.45 -3.54 -28.19
C ALA A 9 25.95 -2.51 -27.17
N TYR A 10 25.49 -1.36 -27.62
CA TYR A 10 24.62 -0.49 -26.84
C TYR A 10 23.46 -1.35 -26.38
N CYS A 11 23.55 -1.85 -25.16
CA CYS A 11 22.41 -2.37 -24.43
C CYS A 11 21.54 -1.13 -24.17
N THR A 12 20.62 -0.82 -25.08
CA THR A 12 19.51 0.04 -24.73
C THR A 12 18.84 -0.65 -23.57
N GLU A 13 18.96 -0.09 -22.36
CA GLU A 13 18.30 -0.65 -21.19
C GLU A 13 16.83 -0.78 -21.55
N SER A 14 16.35 -2.02 -21.60
CA SER A 14 14.93 -2.30 -21.81
C SER A 14 14.20 -1.73 -20.61
N LEU A 15 13.41 -0.69 -20.82
CA LEU A 15 12.57 -0.12 -19.77
C LEU A 15 11.36 -1.02 -19.53
N SER A 16 10.82 -0.97 -18.35
CA SER A 16 9.53 -1.56 -18.03
C SER A 16 8.47 -0.48 -17.92
N LYS A 17 7.20 -0.85 -18.10
CA LYS A 17 6.10 0.10 -17.91
C LYS A 17 4.91 -0.51 -17.20
N ILE A 18 4.22 0.33 -16.44
CA ILE A 18 2.90 0.04 -15.91
C ILE A 18 1.89 0.34 -17.01
N VAL A 19 1.16 -0.68 -17.44
CA VAL A 19 0.14 -0.58 -18.50
C VAL A 19 -1.23 -0.23 -17.93
N SER A 20 -1.55 -0.77 -16.76
CA SER A 20 -2.84 -0.54 -16.12
C SER A 20 -2.76 -0.73 -14.60
N ILE A 21 -3.66 -0.06 -13.88
CA ILE A 21 -3.86 -0.21 -12.45
C ILE A 21 -5.35 -0.38 -12.16
N GLY A 22 -5.69 -1.42 -11.41
CA GLY A 22 -7.05 -1.65 -10.90
C GLY A 22 -7.09 -1.54 -9.39
N THR A 23 -8.24 -1.20 -8.82
CA THR A 23 -8.44 -1.08 -7.37
C THR A 23 -9.79 -1.63 -6.97
N ALA A 24 -9.86 -2.19 -5.78
CA ALA A 24 -11.11 -2.65 -5.17
C ALA A 24 -11.12 -2.37 -3.67
N VAL A 25 -12.30 -2.15 -3.13
CA VAL A 25 -12.55 -1.99 -1.69
C VAL A 25 -13.67 -2.92 -1.26
N PRO A 26 -13.70 -3.35 0.01
CA PRO A 26 -14.80 -4.16 0.55
C PRO A 26 -16.16 -3.45 0.47
N ALA A 27 -17.22 -4.23 0.62
CA ALA A 27 -18.60 -3.72 0.52
C ALA A 27 -19.01 -2.76 1.66
N TYR A 28 -18.38 -2.85 2.84
CA TYR A 28 -18.74 -2.02 3.97
C TYR A 28 -17.90 -0.75 4.00
N CYS A 29 -18.58 0.37 3.73
CA CYS A 29 -18.04 1.72 3.88
C CYS A 29 -18.49 2.29 5.22
N HIS A 30 -17.58 2.73 6.05
CA HIS A 30 -17.86 3.30 7.37
C HIS A 30 -17.39 4.75 7.41
N GLN A 31 -18.28 5.65 7.85
CA GLN A 31 -17.89 7.03 8.13
C GLN A 31 -16.94 7.06 9.31
N GLN A 32 -15.94 7.93 9.27
CA GLN A 32 -14.90 8.00 10.31
C GLN A 32 -15.49 8.28 11.70
N MET A 33 -16.62 9.01 11.76
CA MET A 33 -17.30 9.32 13.01
C MET A 33 -18.08 8.13 13.57
N ASP A 34 -18.59 7.22 12.75
CA ASP A 34 -19.22 5.98 13.22
C ASP A 34 -18.15 5.05 13.82
N ILE A 35 -16.99 4.94 13.16
CA ILE A 35 -15.85 4.20 13.71
C ILE A 35 -15.39 4.81 15.04
N LEU A 36 -15.37 6.14 15.16
CA LEU A 36 -15.07 6.81 16.43
C LEU A 36 -16.03 6.36 17.55
N GLN A 37 -17.32 6.25 17.27
CA GLN A 37 -18.31 5.81 18.27
C GLN A 37 -17.99 4.40 18.76
N PHE A 38 -17.74 3.46 17.82
CA PHE A 38 -17.30 2.10 18.15
C PHE A 38 -16.01 2.11 19.01
N MET A 39 -15.00 2.85 18.59
CA MET A 39 -13.72 2.90 19.30
C MET A 39 -13.83 3.59 20.67
N GLN A 40 -14.75 4.53 20.85
CA GLN A 40 -15.02 5.12 22.16
C GLN A 40 -15.67 4.13 23.14
N GLN A 41 -16.50 3.22 22.66
CA GLN A 41 -17.04 2.14 23.50
C GLN A 41 -15.92 1.21 23.98
N VAL A 42 -14.92 0.96 23.14
CA VAL A 42 -13.80 0.06 23.46
C VAL A 42 -12.73 0.69 24.32
N TYR A 43 -12.29 1.90 23.97
CA TYR A 43 -11.09 2.51 24.57
C TYR A 43 -11.36 3.56 25.63
N ALA A 44 -12.50 4.23 25.60
CA ALA A 44 -12.72 5.38 26.45
C ALA A 44 -13.28 5.00 27.82
N ALA A 45 -12.45 5.05 28.86
CA ALA A 45 -12.88 4.86 30.24
C ALA A 45 -13.49 6.12 30.86
N THR A 46 -13.16 7.31 30.32
CA THR A 46 -13.58 8.62 30.86
C THR A 46 -14.06 9.56 29.73
N GLU A 47 -14.80 10.59 30.11
CA GLU A 47 -15.18 11.66 29.18
C GLU A 47 -13.97 12.44 28.62
N ALA A 48 -12.85 12.46 29.36
CA ALA A 48 -11.60 13.05 28.88
C ALA A 48 -11.01 12.20 27.73
N ASP A 49 -11.04 10.86 27.83
CA ASP A 49 -10.61 9.94 26.79
C ASP A 49 -11.47 10.12 25.53
N LYS A 50 -12.80 10.19 25.70
CA LYS A 50 -13.70 10.43 24.56
C LYS A 50 -13.40 11.74 23.83
N ARG A 51 -13.11 12.82 24.58
CA ARG A 51 -12.74 14.12 23.98
C ARG A 51 -11.40 14.03 23.23
N LYS A 52 -10.39 13.35 23.81
CA LYS A 52 -9.09 13.13 23.17
C LYS A 52 -9.25 12.34 21.87
N MET A 53 -9.98 11.23 21.89
CA MET A 53 -10.22 10.42 20.70
C MET A 53 -10.96 11.21 19.63
N ARG A 54 -12.02 11.95 19.99
CA ARG A 54 -12.75 12.82 19.07
C ARG A 54 -11.83 13.82 18.38
N PHE A 55 -10.94 14.46 19.13
CA PHE A 55 -9.94 15.38 18.57
C PHE A 55 -9.03 14.67 17.56
N LEU A 56 -8.47 13.49 17.91
CA LEU A 56 -7.60 12.72 17.00
C LEU A 56 -8.31 12.33 15.72
N TYR A 57 -9.54 11.83 15.80
CA TYR A 57 -10.33 11.42 14.64
C TYR A 57 -10.68 12.60 13.72
N HIS A 58 -11.06 13.75 14.26
CA HIS A 58 -11.30 14.97 13.48
C HIS A 58 -10.02 15.48 12.79
N GLN A 59 -8.86 15.33 13.43
CA GLN A 59 -7.58 15.78 12.88
C GLN A 59 -6.95 14.78 11.89
N SER A 60 -7.49 13.56 11.77
CA SER A 60 -6.92 12.50 10.94
C SER A 60 -6.88 12.83 9.43
N GLY A 61 -7.75 13.71 8.97
CA GLY A 61 -7.95 14.00 7.55
C GLY A 61 -8.68 12.89 6.77
N ILE A 62 -9.27 11.91 7.50
CA ILE A 62 -10.02 10.78 6.94
C ILE A 62 -11.51 11.04 7.12
N GLU A 63 -12.31 10.85 6.07
CA GLU A 63 -13.78 10.98 6.14
C GLU A 63 -14.45 9.61 6.24
N GLN A 64 -13.93 8.62 5.53
CA GLN A 64 -14.47 7.27 5.53
C GLN A 64 -13.39 6.22 5.33
N ARG A 65 -13.69 4.97 5.69
CA ARG A 65 -12.85 3.80 5.43
C ARG A 65 -13.69 2.60 5.06
N TYR A 66 -13.06 1.68 4.37
CA TYR A 66 -13.68 0.41 3.97
C TYR A 66 -13.17 -0.74 4.84
N SER A 67 -14.04 -1.71 5.09
CA SER A 67 -13.70 -2.89 5.89
C SER A 67 -14.46 -4.12 5.42
N VAL A 68 -13.85 -5.30 5.59
CA VAL A 68 -14.58 -6.58 5.47
C VAL A 68 -15.45 -6.85 6.70
N ILE A 69 -15.29 -6.09 7.78
CA ILE A 69 -16.06 -6.18 9.02
C ILE A 69 -17.22 -5.17 8.97
N PRO A 70 -18.48 -5.62 9.07
CA PRO A 70 -19.63 -4.72 9.05
C PRO A 70 -19.87 -3.95 10.35
N ASP A 71 -19.23 -4.34 11.46
CA ASP A 71 -19.61 -4.00 12.82
C ASP A 71 -19.33 -2.55 13.20
N TYR A 72 -18.31 -1.92 12.60
CA TYR A 72 -17.83 -0.57 12.98
C TYR A 72 -18.86 0.56 12.88
N SER A 73 -19.98 0.36 12.18
CA SER A 73 -21.10 1.31 12.08
C SER A 73 -22.44 0.65 12.45
N LYS A 74 -22.40 -0.39 13.29
CA LYS A 74 -23.57 -1.16 13.73
C LYS A 74 -23.74 -1.06 15.24
N GLU A 75 -24.99 -1.19 15.70
CA GLU A 75 -25.29 -1.40 17.09
C GLU A 75 -24.83 -2.80 17.56
N ILE A 76 -24.54 -2.95 18.86
CA ILE A 76 -23.95 -4.19 19.44
C ILE A 76 -24.75 -5.45 19.07
N GLN A 77 -26.07 -5.39 19.08
CA GLN A 77 -26.95 -6.51 18.74
C GLN A 77 -26.87 -6.96 17.28
N ASP A 78 -26.30 -6.13 16.40
CA ASP A 78 -26.16 -6.39 14.97
C ASP A 78 -24.73 -6.80 14.56
N TRP A 79 -23.80 -6.87 15.53
CA TRP A 79 -22.42 -7.28 15.26
C TRP A 79 -22.33 -8.72 14.79
N LYS A 80 -21.42 -8.98 13.87
CA LYS A 80 -21.23 -10.29 13.24
C LYS A 80 -19.82 -10.86 13.40
N PHE A 81 -18.82 -10.01 13.54
CA PHE A 81 -17.44 -10.41 13.74
C PHE A 81 -17.04 -10.32 15.21
N TYR A 82 -17.38 -9.22 15.88
CA TYR A 82 -17.19 -9.09 17.31
C TYR A 82 -18.37 -9.70 18.08
N PRO A 83 -18.11 -10.24 19.28
CA PRO A 83 -19.18 -10.67 20.19
C PRO A 83 -20.17 -9.55 20.48
N GLN A 84 -21.45 -9.87 20.56
CA GLN A 84 -22.52 -8.92 20.89
C GLN A 84 -22.49 -8.56 22.37
N SER A 85 -21.36 -8.03 22.84
CA SER A 85 -21.16 -7.63 24.23
C SER A 85 -20.26 -6.38 24.30
N GLU A 86 -20.48 -5.55 25.29
CA GLU A 86 -19.66 -4.35 25.53
C GLU A 86 -18.19 -4.67 25.83
N SER A 87 -17.92 -5.85 26.40
CA SER A 87 -16.57 -6.30 26.71
C SER A 87 -15.79 -6.81 25.51
N LEU A 88 -16.45 -7.06 24.39
CA LEU A 88 -15.91 -7.77 23.22
C LEU A 88 -15.37 -9.18 23.53
N GLU A 89 -15.81 -9.79 24.64
CA GLU A 89 -15.37 -11.15 25.00
C GLU A 89 -16.35 -12.23 24.50
N PRO A 90 -15.83 -13.36 23.99
CA PRO A 90 -14.41 -13.66 23.75
C PRO A 90 -13.86 -12.86 22.57
N PHE A 91 -12.72 -12.21 22.75
CA PHE A 91 -12.11 -11.38 21.71
C PHE A 91 -11.66 -12.23 20.51
N PRO A 92 -11.82 -11.78 19.26
CA PRO A 92 -11.46 -12.55 18.07
C PRO A 92 -10.00 -13.04 18.08
N THR A 93 -9.81 -14.34 17.98
CA THR A 93 -8.49 -14.97 17.94
C THR A 93 -7.81 -14.74 16.60
N LEU A 94 -6.49 -14.96 16.54
CA LEU A 94 -5.75 -14.95 15.28
C LEU A 94 -6.36 -15.94 14.25
N GLU A 95 -6.78 -17.11 14.68
CA GLU A 95 -7.41 -18.12 13.80
C GLU A 95 -8.68 -17.57 13.12
N LEU A 96 -9.57 -16.91 13.88
CA LEU A 96 -10.78 -16.32 13.33
C LEU A 96 -10.43 -15.20 12.31
N ARG A 97 -9.42 -14.37 12.62
CA ARG A 97 -8.95 -13.31 11.73
C ARG A 97 -8.38 -13.88 10.43
N MET A 98 -7.59 -14.97 10.50
CA MET A 98 -7.04 -15.65 9.32
C MET A 98 -8.12 -16.35 8.50
N THR A 99 -9.16 -16.89 9.15
CA THR A 99 -10.35 -17.44 8.47
C THR A 99 -11.06 -16.35 7.66
N MET A 100 -11.26 -15.17 8.25
CA MET A 100 -11.84 -14.02 7.56
C MET A 100 -10.93 -13.51 6.42
N TYR A 101 -9.62 -13.46 6.64
CA TYR A 101 -8.66 -13.10 5.60
C TYR A 101 -8.75 -14.07 4.41
N SER A 102 -8.66 -15.37 4.65
CA SER A 102 -8.73 -16.41 3.61
C SER A 102 -10.06 -16.39 2.83
N LYS A 103 -11.13 -15.94 3.46
CA LYS A 103 -12.45 -15.81 2.82
C LYS A 103 -12.54 -14.57 1.92
N HIS A 104 -11.99 -13.43 2.36
CA HIS A 104 -12.25 -12.13 1.72
C HIS A 104 -11.10 -11.63 0.84
N ALA A 105 -9.84 -11.88 1.22
CA ALA A 105 -8.69 -11.36 0.48
C ALA A 105 -8.60 -11.86 -0.97
N PRO A 106 -8.85 -13.16 -1.27
CA PRO A 106 -8.79 -13.64 -2.65
C PRO A 106 -9.85 -12.99 -3.54
N LEU A 107 -11.06 -12.80 -3.04
CA LEU A 107 -12.17 -12.19 -3.79
C LEU A 107 -11.89 -10.72 -4.07
N LEU A 108 -11.43 -9.98 -3.06
CA LEU A 108 -11.06 -8.58 -3.21
C LEU A 108 -9.87 -8.40 -4.17
N SER A 109 -8.90 -9.32 -4.14
CA SER A 109 -7.79 -9.36 -5.10
C SER A 109 -8.29 -9.55 -6.54
N VAL A 110 -9.22 -10.48 -6.74
CA VAL A 110 -9.83 -10.74 -8.05
C VAL A 110 -10.58 -9.53 -8.57
N ASP A 111 -11.31 -8.81 -7.73
CA ASP A 111 -12.01 -7.60 -8.13
C ASP A 111 -11.04 -6.49 -8.57
N ALA A 112 -9.93 -6.29 -7.85
CA ALA A 112 -8.88 -5.36 -8.25
C ALA A 112 -8.19 -5.80 -9.56
N ILE A 113 -7.94 -7.10 -9.74
CA ILE A 113 -7.36 -7.65 -10.98
C ILE A 113 -8.30 -7.46 -12.16
N ARG A 114 -9.59 -7.70 -12.00
CA ARG A 114 -10.60 -7.49 -13.06
C ARG A 114 -10.67 -6.03 -13.48
N ASP A 115 -10.64 -5.12 -12.53
CA ASP A 115 -10.57 -3.68 -12.81
C ASP A 115 -9.26 -3.31 -13.53
N CYS A 116 -8.13 -3.90 -13.15
CA CYS A 116 -6.83 -3.71 -13.80
C CYS A 116 -6.83 -4.21 -15.24
N LEU A 117 -7.34 -5.42 -15.48
CA LEU A 117 -7.33 -6.00 -16.82
C LEU A 117 -8.40 -5.40 -17.75
N ASN A 118 -9.49 -4.85 -17.22
CA ASN A 118 -10.56 -4.07 -17.88
C ASN A 118 -10.92 -4.57 -19.29
N HIS A 119 -11.08 -5.89 -19.46
CA HIS A 119 -11.36 -6.57 -20.73
C HIS A 119 -10.33 -6.37 -21.87
N ALA A 120 -9.33 -5.50 -21.70
CA ALA A 120 -8.29 -5.25 -22.69
C ALA A 120 -7.16 -6.29 -22.64
N HIS A 121 -6.93 -6.89 -21.46
CA HIS A 121 -5.86 -7.86 -21.26
C HIS A 121 -6.42 -9.21 -20.81
N HIS A 122 -5.99 -10.28 -21.49
CA HIS A 122 -6.50 -11.62 -21.22
C HIS A 122 -5.70 -12.28 -20.07
N PRO A 123 -6.36 -12.82 -19.01
CA PRO A 123 -5.67 -13.46 -17.89
C PRO A 123 -4.68 -14.57 -18.29
N LYS A 124 -4.97 -15.32 -19.34
CA LYS A 124 -4.07 -16.37 -19.87
C LYS A 124 -2.74 -15.84 -20.44
N ASN A 125 -2.62 -14.53 -20.68
CA ASN A 125 -1.36 -13.94 -21.16
C ASN A 125 -0.41 -13.61 -20.00
N ILE A 126 -0.88 -13.56 -18.77
CA ILE A 126 -0.07 -13.30 -17.60
C ILE A 126 0.97 -14.42 -17.43
N THR A 127 2.22 -14.03 -17.30
CA THR A 127 3.38 -14.93 -17.15
C THR A 127 3.85 -15.02 -15.70
N HIS A 128 3.72 -13.92 -14.94
CA HIS A 128 4.16 -13.81 -13.56
C HIS A 128 3.05 -13.20 -12.70
N LEU A 129 2.84 -13.76 -11.51
CA LEU A 129 1.96 -13.24 -10.47
C LEU A 129 2.77 -12.91 -9.22
N ILE A 130 2.72 -11.65 -8.78
CA ILE A 130 3.32 -11.21 -7.53
C ILE A 130 2.18 -10.81 -6.60
N THR A 131 2.01 -11.52 -5.49
CA THR A 131 1.06 -11.15 -4.44
C THR A 131 1.77 -10.43 -3.30
N VAL A 132 1.14 -9.38 -2.77
CA VAL A 132 1.65 -8.59 -1.65
C VAL A 132 0.61 -8.57 -0.54
N SER A 133 0.99 -8.95 0.67
CA SER A 133 0.14 -8.81 1.85
C SER A 133 0.93 -8.79 3.15
N CYS A 134 0.50 -7.95 4.08
CA CYS A 134 1.00 -7.91 5.45
C CYS A 134 -0.06 -8.29 6.48
N THR A 135 -1.29 -8.60 6.03
CA THR A 135 -2.46 -8.75 6.90
C THR A 135 -3.04 -10.16 6.93
N GLY A 136 -2.40 -11.10 6.24
CA GLY A 136 -2.75 -12.51 6.29
C GLY A 136 -1.66 -13.41 5.74
N MET A 137 -1.68 -14.68 6.16
CA MET A 137 -0.68 -15.67 5.84
C MET A 137 -1.29 -17.07 5.82
N SER A 138 -1.02 -17.83 4.78
CA SER A 138 -1.36 -19.27 4.69
C SER A 138 -0.45 -19.95 3.68
N ALA A 139 -0.36 -21.29 3.76
CA ALA A 139 0.20 -22.13 2.72
C ALA A 139 -0.77 -23.32 2.50
N PRO A 140 -1.45 -23.40 1.36
CA PRO A 140 -1.42 -22.56 0.14
C PRO A 140 -1.76 -21.09 0.40
N GLY A 141 -1.06 -20.18 -0.28
CA GLY A 141 -1.17 -18.74 -0.06
C GLY A 141 -2.19 -18.04 -0.98
N LEU A 142 -2.27 -16.70 -0.82
CA LEU A 142 -3.12 -15.85 -1.64
C LEU A 142 -2.80 -16.01 -3.14
N ASP A 143 -1.54 -16.25 -3.50
CA ASP A 143 -1.08 -16.47 -4.86
C ASP A 143 -1.76 -17.66 -5.55
N LEU A 144 -1.91 -18.81 -4.85
CA LEU A 144 -2.62 -19.97 -5.39
C LEU A 144 -4.12 -19.71 -5.49
N GLN A 145 -4.71 -19.10 -4.48
CA GLN A 145 -6.13 -18.77 -4.48
C GLN A 145 -6.52 -17.83 -5.63
N VAL A 146 -5.71 -16.77 -5.85
CA VAL A 146 -5.90 -15.85 -6.99
C VAL A 146 -5.71 -16.58 -8.32
N MET A 147 -4.66 -17.40 -8.43
CA MET A 147 -4.41 -18.19 -9.64
C MET A 147 -5.61 -19.05 -10.03
N GLU A 148 -6.22 -19.73 -9.08
CA GLU A 148 -7.39 -20.58 -9.30
C GLU A 148 -8.64 -19.77 -9.67
N LEU A 149 -8.97 -18.72 -8.92
CA LEU A 149 -10.14 -17.87 -9.16
C LEU A 149 -10.10 -17.11 -10.48
N MET A 150 -8.91 -16.76 -10.95
CA MET A 150 -8.68 -16.08 -12.23
C MET A 150 -8.43 -17.05 -13.39
N ASP A 151 -8.42 -18.36 -13.15
CA ASP A 151 -8.06 -19.39 -14.13
C ASP A 151 -6.76 -19.07 -14.87
N LEU A 152 -5.71 -18.65 -14.13
CA LEU A 152 -4.41 -18.38 -14.71
C LEU A 152 -3.75 -19.68 -15.15
N LYS A 153 -2.70 -19.59 -15.99
CA LYS A 153 -1.95 -20.79 -16.42
C LYS A 153 -1.36 -21.52 -15.21
N LYS A 154 -1.45 -22.84 -15.19
CA LYS A 154 -0.84 -23.66 -14.13
C LYS A 154 0.68 -23.55 -14.05
N SER A 155 1.33 -23.11 -15.14
CA SER A 155 2.78 -22.89 -15.23
C SER A 155 3.20 -21.45 -14.96
N ILE A 156 2.31 -20.60 -14.44
CA ILE A 156 2.65 -19.22 -14.10
C ILE A 156 3.72 -19.15 -13.01
N PHE A 157 4.69 -18.25 -13.17
CA PHE A 157 5.64 -17.97 -12.09
C PHE A 157 4.97 -17.16 -10.99
N ARG A 158 5.14 -17.57 -9.73
CA ARG A 158 4.49 -16.94 -8.57
C ARG A 158 5.51 -16.51 -7.53
N THR A 159 5.31 -15.31 -7.00
CA THR A 159 6.13 -14.74 -5.91
C THR A 159 5.20 -14.09 -4.90
N SER A 160 5.46 -14.31 -3.62
CA SER A 160 4.74 -13.64 -2.53
C SER A 160 5.69 -12.70 -1.77
N VAL A 161 5.29 -11.44 -1.64
CA VAL A 161 5.98 -10.39 -0.88
C VAL A 161 5.18 -10.14 0.38
N ASN A 162 5.60 -10.71 1.49
CA ASN A 162 4.85 -10.68 2.73
C ASN A 162 5.61 -9.95 3.84
N PHE A 163 4.88 -9.30 4.76
CA PHE A 163 5.41 -8.68 5.98
C PHE A 163 6.49 -7.60 5.76
N MET A 164 6.42 -6.88 4.64
CA MET A 164 7.31 -5.74 4.39
C MET A 164 6.69 -4.39 4.77
N GLY A 165 5.38 -4.33 5.04
CA GLY A 165 4.67 -3.12 5.41
C GLY A 165 4.21 -2.27 4.22
N CYS A 166 3.95 -0.99 4.48
CA CYS A 166 3.30 -0.11 3.52
C CYS A 166 4.12 0.19 2.25
N TYR A 167 5.45 -0.02 2.26
CA TYR A 167 6.30 0.15 1.07
C TYR A 167 6.33 -1.08 0.15
N ALA A 168 5.71 -2.19 0.54
CA ALA A 168 5.84 -3.47 -0.18
C ALA A 168 5.36 -3.40 -1.64
N ALA A 169 4.43 -2.51 -1.99
CA ALA A 169 4.03 -2.29 -3.38
C ALA A 169 5.20 -1.77 -4.24
N VAL A 170 6.00 -0.81 -3.73
CA VAL A 170 7.18 -0.30 -4.45
C VAL A 170 8.22 -1.41 -4.61
N HIS A 171 8.37 -2.25 -3.58
CA HIS A 171 9.26 -3.42 -3.67
C HIS A 171 8.78 -4.42 -4.73
N ALA A 172 7.48 -4.67 -4.82
CA ALA A 172 6.89 -5.53 -5.85
C ALA A 172 7.05 -4.94 -7.27
N LEU A 173 6.91 -3.61 -7.44
CA LEU A 173 7.20 -2.92 -8.70
C LEU A 173 8.66 -3.11 -9.11
N LYS A 174 9.61 -3.02 -8.18
CA LYS A 174 11.04 -3.24 -8.40
C LYS A 174 11.36 -4.67 -8.85
N ILE A 175 10.67 -5.67 -8.26
CA ILE A 175 10.80 -7.08 -8.69
C ILE A 175 10.24 -7.24 -10.10
N ALA A 176 9.06 -6.68 -10.38
CA ALA A 176 8.43 -6.76 -11.69
C ALA A 176 9.25 -6.06 -12.77
N ASP A 177 9.84 -4.90 -12.46
CA ASP A 177 10.78 -4.20 -13.35
C ASP A 177 11.97 -5.10 -13.74
N ALA A 178 12.60 -5.74 -12.76
CA ALA A 178 13.71 -6.66 -13.02
C ALA A 178 13.30 -7.84 -13.90
N ILE A 179 12.10 -8.40 -13.70
CA ILE A 179 11.55 -9.47 -14.53
C ILE A 179 11.31 -8.97 -15.96
N CYS A 180 10.65 -7.82 -16.13
CA CYS A 180 10.36 -7.24 -17.44
C CYS A 180 11.64 -6.90 -18.22
N LYS A 181 12.69 -6.43 -17.55
CA LYS A 181 14.00 -6.15 -18.16
C LYS A 181 14.71 -7.44 -18.60
N ALA A 182 14.54 -8.54 -17.85
CA ALA A 182 15.13 -9.82 -18.18
C ALA A 182 14.34 -10.61 -19.26
N GLU A 183 13.04 -10.47 -19.30
CA GLU A 183 12.13 -11.23 -20.15
C GLU A 183 11.22 -10.32 -20.99
N LYS A 184 11.56 -10.05 -22.24
CA LYS A 184 10.84 -9.15 -23.14
C LYS A 184 9.34 -9.46 -23.34
N LYS A 185 8.93 -10.71 -23.13
CA LYS A 185 7.54 -11.16 -23.26
C LYS A 185 6.84 -11.28 -21.91
N ALA A 186 7.49 -10.85 -20.82
CA ALA A 186 6.88 -10.89 -19.51
C ALA A 186 5.63 -10.00 -19.45
N GLN A 187 4.58 -10.56 -18.88
CA GLN A 187 3.40 -9.84 -18.41
C GLN A 187 3.25 -10.14 -16.93
N VAL A 188 3.67 -9.19 -16.11
CA VAL A 188 3.75 -9.33 -14.66
C VAL A 188 2.52 -8.68 -14.04
N LEU A 189 1.70 -9.49 -13.39
CA LEU A 189 0.56 -9.04 -12.60
C LEU A 189 0.96 -8.96 -11.14
N ILE A 190 0.93 -7.77 -10.57
CA ILE A 190 1.10 -7.54 -9.13
C ILE A 190 -0.29 -7.37 -8.53
N VAL A 191 -0.55 -7.92 -7.34
CA VAL A 191 -1.74 -7.61 -6.55
C VAL A 191 -1.38 -7.43 -5.08
N CYS A 192 -1.68 -6.24 -4.55
CA CYS A 192 -1.50 -5.86 -3.15
C CYS A 192 -2.86 -5.89 -2.47
N THR A 193 -3.06 -6.76 -1.48
CA THR A 193 -4.35 -6.90 -0.78
C THR A 193 -4.15 -6.87 0.72
N GLU A 194 -4.81 -5.89 1.35
CA GLU A 194 -4.67 -5.65 2.78
C GLU A 194 -6.04 -5.57 3.46
N LEU A 195 -6.20 -6.35 4.51
CA LEU A 195 -7.37 -6.37 5.39
C LEU A 195 -6.94 -5.93 6.80
N CYS A 196 -6.48 -4.71 6.92
CA CYS A 196 -5.88 -4.18 8.15
C CYS A 196 -6.86 -4.14 9.32
N THR A 197 -8.15 -3.92 9.03
CA THR A 197 -9.18 -3.82 10.06
C THR A 197 -9.42 -5.13 10.81
N LEU A 198 -8.99 -6.27 10.25
CA LEU A 198 -9.01 -7.55 10.94
C LEU A 198 -8.10 -7.60 12.18
N HIS A 199 -7.08 -6.73 12.25
CA HIS A 199 -6.07 -6.77 13.30
C HIS A 199 -6.27 -5.73 14.42
N PHE A 200 -7.45 -5.11 14.46
CA PHE A 200 -7.82 -4.25 15.58
C PHE A 200 -7.53 -4.92 16.94
N GLN A 201 -6.91 -4.16 17.85
CA GLN A 201 -6.57 -4.58 19.20
C GLN A 201 -7.36 -3.76 20.23
N ARG A 202 -7.83 -4.39 21.31
CA ARG A 202 -8.68 -3.73 22.31
C ARG A 202 -7.92 -3.01 23.42
N GLU A 203 -6.62 -3.27 23.57
CA GLU A 203 -5.81 -2.61 24.60
C GLU A 203 -5.72 -1.12 24.32
N ASN A 204 -6.03 -0.30 25.34
CA ASN A 204 -5.97 1.16 25.25
C ASN A 204 -4.52 1.65 25.29
N THR A 205 -3.83 1.52 24.15
CA THR A 205 -2.50 2.10 23.91
C THR A 205 -2.58 3.16 22.83
N ILE A 206 -1.62 4.08 22.81
CA ILE A 206 -1.60 5.12 21.78
C ILE A 206 -1.40 4.54 20.39
N ASP A 207 -0.63 3.45 20.27
CA ASP A 207 -0.39 2.76 18.99
C ASP A 207 -1.67 2.12 18.47
N ASN A 208 -2.43 1.42 19.34
CA ASN A 208 -3.70 0.80 18.96
C ASN A 208 -4.76 1.84 18.58
N ILE A 209 -4.86 2.95 19.32
CA ILE A 209 -5.75 4.07 18.98
C ILE A 209 -5.34 4.67 17.63
N THR A 210 -4.05 4.88 17.41
CA THR A 210 -3.53 5.43 16.14
C THR A 210 -3.78 4.47 14.98
N ALA A 211 -3.50 3.17 15.15
CA ALA A 211 -3.79 2.17 14.14
C ALA A 211 -5.30 2.12 13.82
N SER A 212 -6.16 2.12 14.86
CA SER A 212 -7.61 2.06 14.70
C SER A 212 -8.21 3.25 13.95
N LEU A 213 -7.56 4.41 14.01
CA LEU A 213 -8.04 5.61 13.32
C LEU A 213 -7.51 5.75 11.89
N LEU A 214 -6.41 5.06 11.52
CA LEU A 214 -5.74 5.21 10.22
C LEU A 214 -6.12 4.14 9.21
N PHE A 215 -6.10 2.86 9.61
CA PHE A 215 -6.10 1.75 8.66
C PHE A 215 -7.50 1.37 8.17
N GLY A 216 -7.59 1.08 6.85
CA GLY A 216 -8.73 0.48 6.17
C GLY A 216 -8.31 -0.74 5.36
N ASP A 217 -9.28 -1.37 4.69
CA ASP A 217 -9.09 -2.55 3.85
C ASP A 217 -9.20 -2.19 2.37
N GLY A 218 -8.34 -2.77 1.54
CA GLY A 218 -8.39 -2.55 0.10
C GLY A 218 -7.43 -3.45 -0.68
N SER A 219 -7.61 -3.47 -1.98
CA SER A 219 -6.75 -4.16 -2.92
C SER A 219 -6.43 -3.30 -4.12
N ALA A 220 -5.19 -3.40 -4.62
CA ALA A 220 -4.77 -2.78 -5.87
C ALA A 220 -4.00 -3.80 -6.72
N ALA A 221 -4.27 -3.82 -8.03
CA ALA A 221 -3.54 -4.64 -8.98
C ALA A 221 -2.85 -3.77 -10.03
N VAL A 222 -1.68 -4.20 -10.48
CA VAL A 222 -0.87 -3.52 -11.50
C VAL A 222 -0.46 -4.53 -12.56
N LEU A 223 -0.65 -4.19 -13.83
CA LEU A 223 -0.09 -4.94 -14.96
C LEU A 223 1.15 -4.21 -15.46
N MET A 224 2.28 -4.93 -15.48
CA MET A 224 3.55 -4.44 -16.00
C MET A 224 4.03 -5.29 -17.17
N THR A 225 4.69 -4.65 -18.13
CA THR A 225 5.30 -5.29 -19.29
C THR A 225 6.66 -4.67 -19.60
N ALA A 226 7.47 -5.36 -20.40
CA ALA A 226 8.62 -4.72 -21.05
C ALA A 226 8.15 -3.62 -22.00
N ASP A 227 9.00 -2.65 -22.26
CA ASP A 227 8.69 -1.49 -23.13
C ASP A 227 8.57 -1.80 -24.62
N ASP A 228 8.84 -3.02 -25.03
CA ASP A 228 8.87 -3.46 -26.44
C ASP A 228 7.49 -3.46 -27.14
N ASN A 229 6.40 -3.07 -26.45
CA ASN A 229 5.06 -3.05 -27.02
C ASN A 229 4.56 -1.61 -27.22
N GLU A 230 3.66 -1.42 -28.17
CA GLU A 230 3.07 -0.12 -28.53
C GLU A 230 2.01 0.38 -27.52
N LEU A 231 1.77 -0.34 -26.43
CA LEU A 231 0.77 0.06 -25.43
C LEU A 231 1.25 1.32 -24.69
N PRO A 232 0.39 2.31 -24.47
CA PRO A 232 0.73 3.43 -23.63
C PRO A 232 0.92 2.98 -22.17
N GLY A 233 1.74 3.66 -21.43
CA GLY A 233 1.97 3.30 -20.02
C GLY A 233 2.91 4.27 -19.30
N LEU A 234 3.05 4.08 -18.01
CA LEU A 234 3.99 4.79 -17.18
C LEU A 234 5.32 4.02 -17.15
N HIS A 235 6.35 4.58 -17.74
CA HIS A 235 7.70 4.00 -17.78
C HIS A 235 8.37 4.15 -16.43
N LEU A 236 8.95 3.07 -15.90
CA LEU A 236 9.71 3.09 -14.65
C LEU A 236 11.19 3.29 -14.96
N ASP A 237 11.74 4.37 -14.41
CA ASP A 237 13.13 4.78 -14.69
C ASP A 237 14.10 4.14 -13.68
N ASN A 238 13.89 4.41 -12.39
CA ASN A 238 14.80 3.96 -11.34
C ASN A 238 14.09 3.67 -10.03
N PHE A 239 14.79 2.90 -9.16
CA PHE A 239 14.38 2.61 -7.79
C PHE A 239 15.51 2.93 -6.82
N TYR A 240 15.16 3.46 -5.65
CA TYR A 240 16.10 3.69 -4.57
C TYR A 240 15.48 3.30 -3.23
N SER A 241 16.28 2.64 -2.41
CA SER A 241 15.89 2.18 -1.08
C SER A 241 16.89 2.67 -0.04
N GLU A 242 16.39 3.16 1.10
CA GLU A 242 17.24 3.54 2.22
C GLU A 242 16.55 3.23 3.56
N VAL A 243 17.34 2.78 4.52
CA VAL A 243 16.87 2.55 5.90
C VAL A 243 17.32 3.74 6.75
N ILE A 244 16.39 4.26 7.57
CA ILE A 244 16.66 5.27 8.61
C ILE A 244 16.86 4.53 9.94
N PRO A 245 18.11 4.23 10.37
CA PRO A 245 18.36 3.35 11.51
C PRO A 245 17.79 3.88 12.84
N LYS A 246 17.66 5.21 12.96
CA LYS A 246 17.08 5.87 14.14
C LYS A 246 15.64 5.46 14.38
N GLY A 247 14.88 5.15 13.31
CA GLY A 247 13.48 4.77 13.36
C GLY A 247 13.21 3.26 13.47
N LYS A 248 14.24 2.42 13.72
CA LYS A 248 14.11 0.95 13.68
C LYS A 248 13.02 0.39 14.60
N ARG A 249 12.76 1.03 15.72
CA ARG A 249 11.76 0.60 16.73
C ARG A 249 10.47 1.42 16.69
N ASP A 250 10.40 2.42 15.84
CA ASP A 250 9.29 3.36 15.78
C ASP A 250 8.16 2.89 14.87
N MET A 251 8.44 1.95 13.94
CA MET A 251 7.44 1.31 13.09
C MET A 251 7.73 -0.18 13.01
N ALA A 252 6.83 -1.00 13.54
CA ALA A 252 6.93 -2.46 13.50
C ALA A 252 5.55 -3.10 13.30
N TRP A 253 5.55 -4.30 12.74
CA TRP A 253 4.37 -5.12 12.52
C TRP A 253 4.71 -6.55 12.93
N GLU A 254 4.11 -7.04 14.01
CA GLU A 254 4.52 -8.27 14.66
C GLU A 254 3.35 -9.24 14.81
N LEU A 255 3.63 -10.53 14.69
CA LEU A 255 2.65 -11.61 14.88
C LEU A 255 2.45 -11.87 16.38
N SER A 256 1.18 -11.95 16.80
CA SER A 256 0.80 -12.34 18.16
C SER A 256 -0.36 -13.36 18.15
N SER A 257 -0.71 -13.89 19.32
CA SER A 257 -1.86 -14.78 19.49
C SER A 257 -3.22 -14.08 19.28
N SER A 258 -3.28 -12.75 19.44
CA SER A 258 -4.50 -11.95 19.27
C SER A 258 -4.62 -11.25 17.90
N GLY A 259 -3.72 -11.55 16.98
CA GLY A 259 -3.64 -10.91 15.67
C GLY A 259 -2.26 -10.34 15.40
N PHE A 260 -2.15 -9.42 14.46
CA PHE A 260 -0.90 -8.71 14.21
C PHE A 260 -0.91 -7.38 14.95
N ILE A 261 0.21 -7.05 15.60
CA ILE A 261 0.34 -5.88 16.46
C ILE A 261 1.17 -4.83 15.76
N MET A 262 0.65 -3.59 15.73
CA MET A 262 1.33 -2.43 15.18
C MET A 262 2.05 -1.66 16.29
N THR A 263 3.32 -1.35 16.07
CA THR A 263 4.02 -0.25 16.76
C THR A 263 4.10 0.92 15.80
N LEU A 264 3.58 2.08 16.20
CA LEU A 264 3.54 3.28 15.36
C LEU A 264 3.82 4.52 16.22
N SER A 265 5.11 4.81 16.41
CA SER A 265 5.57 5.92 17.25
C SER A 265 5.17 7.28 16.68
N GLY A 266 4.81 8.20 17.57
CA GLY A 266 4.57 9.60 17.24
C GLY A 266 5.78 10.36 16.67
N TYR A 267 6.99 9.79 16.76
CA TYR A 267 8.25 10.39 16.25
C TYR A 267 8.49 10.15 14.74
N ILE A 268 7.78 9.23 14.12
CA ILE A 268 7.97 8.92 12.70
C ILE A 268 7.87 10.15 11.79
N PRO A 269 6.88 11.05 11.94
CA PRO A 269 6.81 12.27 11.13
C PRO A 269 8.06 13.14 11.26
N GLU A 270 8.62 13.26 12.46
CA GLU A 270 9.84 14.06 12.70
C GLU A 270 11.07 13.45 12.03
N LEU A 271 11.23 12.12 12.06
CA LEU A 271 12.30 11.42 11.37
C LEU A 271 12.20 11.60 9.85
N ILE A 272 10.99 11.52 9.30
CA ILE A 272 10.74 11.75 7.88
C ILE A 272 11.04 13.20 7.51
N GLU A 273 10.58 14.17 8.30
CA GLU A 273 10.83 15.60 8.06
C GLU A 273 12.35 15.90 7.99
N GLN A 274 13.15 15.26 8.86
CA GLN A 274 14.60 15.47 8.93
C GLN A 274 15.38 14.83 7.79
N ASP A 275 15.05 13.60 7.42
CA ASP A 275 15.91 12.77 6.58
C ASP A 275 15.43 12.65 5.11
N PHE A 276 14.14 12.91 4.82
CA PHE A 276 13.52 12.59 3.53
C PHE A 276 14.09 13.40 2.35
N SER A 277 14.32 14.70 2.53
CA SER A 277 14.93 15.55 1.47
C SER A 277 16.30 15.01 1.05
N GLY A 278 17.16 14.64 2.01
CA GLY A 278 18.47 14.07 1.71
C GLY A 278 18.40 12.71 1.03
N ILE A 279 17.42 11.87 1.39
CA ILE A 279 17.18 10.56 0.75
C ILE A 279 16.78 10.76 -0.71
N LEU A 280 15.86 11.68 -0.98
CA LEU A 280 15.44 11.98 -2.36
C LEU A 280 16.56 12.59 -3.21
N GLN A 281 17.40 13.45 -2.66
CA GLN A 281 18.57 13.95 -3.37
C GLN A 281 19.49 12.82 -3.82
N ARG A 282 19.75 11.83 -2.95
CA ARG A 282 20.54 10.65 -3.31
C ARG A 282 19.84 9.75 -4.34
N ALA A 283 18.50 9.64 -4.27
CA ALA A 283 17.73 8.90 -5.25
C ALA A 283 17.82 9.54 -6.65
N LEU A 284 17.57 10.84 -6.75
CA LEU A 284 17.59 11.60 -8.01
C LEU A 284 19.00 11.70 -8.60
N ALA A 285 20.04 11.82 -7.77
CA ALA A 285 21.44 11.87 -8.23
C ALA A 285 21.87 10.61 -9.01
N LYS A 286 21.24 9.45 -8.77
CA LYS A 286 21.49 8.22 -9.56
C LYS A 286 21.08 8.36 -11.03
N GLU A 287 20.18 9.29 -11.33
CA GLU A 287 19.69 9.57 -12.69
C GLU A 287 20.23 10.90 -13.23
N ASN A 288 21.20 11.51 -12.56
CA ASN A 288 21.68 12.87 -12.86
C ASN A 288 20.54 13.89 -12.91
N SER A 289 19.54 13.74 -12.05
CA SER A 289 18.38 14.62 -11.89
C SER A 289 18.41 15.32 -10.55
N ASP A 290 17.64 16.41 -10.43
CA ASP A 290 17.43 17.13 -9.18
C ASP A 290 15.94 17.39 -8.89
N PHE A 291 15.64 18.16 -7.84
CA PHE A 291 14.26 18.46 -7.44
C PHE A 291 13.49 19.29 -8.46
N ASP A 292 14.16 20.15 -9.21
CA ASP A 292 13.53 21.05 -10.20
C ASP A 292 13.03 20.27 -11.43
N ASP A 293 13.60 19.08 -11.67
CA ASP A 293 13.13 18.18 -12.74
C ASP A 293 11.81 17.49 -12.40
N VAL A 294 11.47 17.37 -11.09
CA VAL A 294 10.29 16.60 -10.64
C VAL A 294 9.01 17.40 -10.83
N THR A 295 8.11 16.87 -11.66
CA THR A 295 6.82 17.51 -11.95
C THR A 295 5.67 16.94 -11.12
N ASP A 296 5.80 15.71 -10.63
CA ASP A 296 4.70 14.96 -10.03
C ASP A 296 5.15 14.13 -8.82
N TRP A 297 4.27 14.04 -7.81
CA TRP A 297 4.56 13.38 -6.54
C TRP A 297 3.51 12.33 -6.19
N CYS A 298 3.88 11.07 -6.19
CA CYS A 298 3.06 9.93 -5.79
C CYS A 298 3.50 9.44 -4.41
N ILE A 299 2.99 10.05 -3.36
CA ILE A 299 3.42 9.75 -1.99
C ILE A 299 2.40 8.84 -1.30
N HIS A 300 2.88 7.75 -0.70
CA HIS A 300 2.07 6.88 0.15
C HIS A 300 1.36 7.66 1.26
N PRO A 301 0.02 7.60 1.36
CA PRO A 301 -0.74 8.35 2.36
C PRO A 301 -0.76 7.61 3.71
N GLY A 302 0.42 7.50 4.36
CA GLY A 302 0.59 6.82 5.64
C GLY A 302 -0.20 7.42 6.80
N GLY A 303 -0.60 8.69 6.66
CA GLY A 303 -1.38 9.49 7.59
C GLY A 303 -1.12 10.98 7.37
N LYS A 304 -2.04 11.84 7.83
CA LYS A 304 -1.95 13.30 7.61
C LYS A 304 -0.63 13.89 8.08
N ARG A 305 -0.16 13.51 9.28
CA ARG A 305 1.12 14.02 9.84
C ARG A 305 2.34 13.60 9.01
N ILE A 306 2.30 12.43 8.35
CA ILE A 306 3.36 11.98 7.45
C ILE A 306 3.39 12.88 6.20
N LEU A 307 2.23 13.14 5.60
CA LEU A 307 2.14 14.03 4.43
C LEU A 307 2.55 15.46 4.78
N GLU A 308 2.19 15.96 5.95
CA GLU A 308 2.62 17.28 6.46
C GLU A 308 4.14 17.34 6.69
N ALA A 309 4.75 16.28 7.22
CA ALA A 309 6.21 16.18 7.39
C ALA A 309 6.95 16.22 6.06
N ILE A 310 6.45 15.49 5.05
CA ILE A 310 7.01 15.51 3.69
C ILE A 310 6.86 16.89 3.05
N HIS A 311 5.68 17.50 3.18
CA HIS A 311 5.41 18.85 2.68
C HIS A 311 6.43 19.87 3.25
N LYS A 312 6.75 19.78 4.54
CA LYS A 312 7.76 20.62 5.19
C LYS A 312 9.18 20.27 4.75
N SER A 313 9.54 19.00 4.74
CA SER A 313 10.88 18.52 4.35
C SER A 313 11.28 18.99 2.96
N LEU A 314 10.32 19.01 2.02
CA LEU A 314 10.54 19.38 0.62
C LEU A 314 10.12 20.83 0.30
N GLN A 315 9.65 21.57 1.31
CA GLN A 315 9.20 22.96 1.16
C GLN A 315 8.17 23.14 0.02
N PHE A 316 7.25 22.20 -0.09
CA PHE A 316 6.28 22.17 -1.17
C PHE A 316 5.35 23.39 -1.17
N ALA A 317 4.95 23.81 -2.36
CA ALA A 317 3.78 24.68 -2.53
C ALA A 317 2.49 23.91 -2.25
N ASN A 318 1.40 24.63 -1.99
CA ASN A 318 0.09 24.01 -1.77
C ASN A 318 -0.34 23.19 -3.00
N GLY A 319 -0.90 22.00 -2.74
CA GLY A 319 -1.48 21.14 -3.78
C GLY A 319 -0.57 20.05 -4.34
N GLN A 320 0.74 20.07 -4.05
CA GLN A 320 1.68 19.04 -4.56
C GLN A 320 1.33 17.62 -4.15
N LEU A 321 0.72 17.43 -2.97
CA LEU A 321 0.32 16.12 -2.44
C LEU A 321 -1.21 15.90 -2.49
N SER A 322 -1.95 16.65 -3.33
CA SER A 322 -3.43 16.60 -3.37
C SER A 322 -3.96 15.18 -3.52
N TYR A 323 -3.43 14.39 -4.46
CA TYR A 323 -3.87 13.01 -4.68
C TYR A 323 -3.64 12.09 -3.47
N SER A 324 -2.53 12.27 -2.75
CA SER A 324 -2.25 11.52 -1.52
C SER A 324 -3.24 11.88 -0.41
N TYR A 325 -3.56 13.17 -0.25
CA TYR A 325 -4.57 13.63 0.71
C TYR A 325 -5.98 13.16 0.34
N GLU A 326 -6.34 13.15 -0.94
CA GLU A 326 -7.63 12.65 -1.41
C GLU A 326 -7.79 11.15 -1.14
N VAL A 327 -6.77 10.33 -1.42
CA VAL A 327 -6.80 8.90 -1.11
C VAL A 327 -6.89 8.67 0.39
N LEU A 328 -6.11 9.40 1.20
CA LEU A 328 -6.22 9.32 2.66
C LEU A 328 -7.63 9.66 3.15
N LYS A 329 -8.22 10.72 2.62
CA LYS A 329 -9.56 11.18 2.96
C LYS A 329 -10.64 10.15 2.66
N GLU A 330 -10.57 9.54 1.46
CA GLU A 330 -11.60 8.65 0.92
C GLU A 330 -11.47 7.20 1.40
N PHE A 331 -10.25 6.74 1.74
CA PHE A 331 -9.97 5.33 2.02
C PHE A 331 -9.21 5.07 3.33
N GLY A 332 -8.61 6.09 3.93
CA GLY A 332 -7.62 5.91 5.00
C GLY A 332 -6.30 5.31 4.47
N ASN A 333 -5.56 4.67 5.35
CA ASN A 333 -4.32 3.96 4.99
C ASN A 333 -4.64 2.48 4.69
N LEU A 334 -4.51 2.08 3.43
CA LEU A 334 -4.70 0.72 2.94
C LEU A 334 -3.37 -0.08 2.91
N SER A 335 -2.42 0.27 3.78
CA SER A 335 -1.09 -0.32 3.81
C SER A 335 -0.42 -0.33 2.42
N SER A 336 0.09 -1.47 1.95
CA SER A 336 0.81 -1.59 0.66
C SER A 336 0.00 -1.13 -0.55
N ALA A 337 -1.32 -1.26 -0.54
CA ALA A 337 -2.16 -0.87 -1.66
C ALA A 337 -2.29 0.66 -1.84
N SER A 338 -2.13 1.45 -0.78
CA SER A 338 -2.45 2.89 -0.79
C SER A 338 -1.74 3.69 -1.88
N ILE A 339 -0.43 3.47 -2.07
CA ILE A 339 0.35 4.21 -3.07
C ILE A 339 -0.14 3.94 -4.50
N LEU A 340 -0.66 2.73 -4.75
CA LEU A 340 -1.22 2.35 -6.04
C LEU A 340 -2.59 3.01 -6.30
N PHE A 341 -3.38 3.27 -5.25
CA PHE A 341 -4.59 4.10 -5.35
C PHE A 341 -4.24 5.54 -5.73
N VAL A 342 -3.18 6.10 -5.13
CA VAL A 342 -2.68 7.44 -5.49
C VAL A 342 -2.23 7.46 -6.96
N LEU A 343 -1.40 6.50 -7.37
CA LEU A 343 -0.87 6.41 -8.72
C LEU A 343 -1.99 6.23 -9.76
N LYS A 344 -2.97 5.35 -9.49
CA LYS A 344 -4.15 5.20 -10.33
C LYS A 344 -4.88 6.53 -10.53
N LYS A 345 -5.17 7.25 -9.42
CA LYS A 345 -5.88 8.54 -9.47
C LYS A 345 -5.12 9.57 -10.29
N MET A 346 -3.79 9.61 -10.19
CA MET A 346 -2.92 10.46 -11.00
C MET A 346 -3.01 10.12 -12.48
N LEU A 347 -2.86 8.83 -12.85
CA LEU A 347 -2.90 8.36 -14.24
C LEU A 347 -4.24 8.64 -14.93
N TYR A 348 -5.36 8.59 -14.19
CA TYR A 348 -6.69 8.89 -14.74
C TYR A 348 -6.98 10.39 -14.91
N THR A 349 -6.28 11.25 -14.18
CA THR A 349 -6.54 12.71 -14.18
C THR A 349 -5.53 13.51 -14.96
N LYS A 350 -4.28 13.05 -15.04
CA LYS A 350 -3.18 13.72 -15.73
C LYS A 350 -2.91 13.08 -17.09
N LYS A 351 -2.73 13.91 -18.11
CA LYS A 351 -2.42 13.45 -19.47
C LYS A 351 -0.92 13.29 -19.71
N GLU A 352 -0.10 13.98 -18.93
CA GLU A 352 1.35 14.01 -19.10
C GLU A 352 2.01 14.12 -17.71
N MET A 353 3.00 13.28 -17.46
CA MET A 353 3.86 13.33 -16.28
C MET A 353 5.32 13.18 -16.75
N ARG A 354 6.05 14.29 -16.81
CA ARG A 354 7.41 14.29 -17.35
C ARG A 354 8.41 13.62 -16.41
N LYS A 355 8.26 13.85 -15.11
CA LYS A 355 9.06 13.20 -14.08
C LYS A 355 8.23 13.04 -12.82
N LEU A 356 7.82 11.81 -12.53
CA LEU A 356 7.12 11.46 -11.32
C LEU A 356 8.09 10.84 -10.32
N VAL A 357 8.00 11.26 -9.06
CA VAL A 357 8.64 10.57 -7.94
C VAL A 357 7.57 9.90 -7.09
N GLY A 358 7.68 8.59 -6.91
CA GLY A 358 6.91 7.83 -5.95
C GLY A 358 7.71 7.52 -4.70
N ALA A 359 7.08 7.59 -3.49
CA ALA A 359 7.73 7.21 -2.25
C ALA A 359 6.76 6.56 -1.26
N ALA A 360 7.22 5.51 -0.58
CA ALA A 360 6.51 4.83 0.49
C ALA A 360 7.43 4.55 1.68
N PHE A 361 6.81 4.42 2.85
CA PHE A 361 7.48 4.25 4.13
C PHE A 361 6.94 3.00 4.83
N GLY A 362 7.76 2.37 5.65
CA GLY A 362 7.31 1.22 6.43
C GLY A 362 8.33 0.75 7.46
N PRO A 363 8.13 -0.44 8.02
CA PRO A 363 8.97 -0.97 9.09
C PRO A 363 10.47 -0.87 8.80
N GLY A 364 11.24 -0.54 9.88
CA GLY A 364 12.68 -0.52 9.76
C GLY A 364 13.45 0.75 10.09
N LEU A 365 13.02 1.97 10.10
CA LEU A 365 12.14 2.70 9.18
C LEU A 365 12.73 2.67 7.78
N THR A 366 12.04 2.10 6.83
CA THR A 366 12.52 2.00 5.45
C THR A 366 11.80 3.00 4.56
N VAL A 367 12.54 3.61 3.63
CA VAL A 367 12.01 4.46 2.56
C VAL A 367 12.29 3.77 1.23
N GLU A 368 11.26 3.50 0.47
CA GLU A 368 11.34 2.99 -0.90
C GLU A 368 10.85 4.06 -1.86
N THR A 369 11.62 4.32 -2.90
CA THR A 369 11.26 5.32 -3.92
C THR A 369 11.38 4.73 -5.32
N PHE A 370 10.65 5.31 -6.25
CA PHE A 370 10.79 5.09 -7.68
C PHE A 370 10.61 6.39 -8.45
N THR A 371 11.20 6.45 -9.63
CA THR A 371 10.97 7.51 -10.61
C THR A 371 10.31 6.93 -11.86
N ALA A 372 9.50 7.75 -12.53
CA ALA A 372 8.75 7.32 -13.69
C ALA A 372 8.35 8.51 -14.58
N HIS A 373 7.98 8.23 -15.85
CA HIS A 373 7.45 9.22 -16.78
C HIS A 373 6.42 8.61 -17.75
N CYS A 374 5.56 9.45 -18.38
CA CYS A 374 4.66 9.07 -19.47
C CYS A 374 4.45 10.20 -20.48
#